data_532212dd10429c4fdc7a4cd5bd51c2f7
#
_entry.id   532212dd10429c4fdc7a4cd5bd51c2f7
#
_cell.length_a   1.000
_cell.length_b   1.000
_cell.length_c   1.000
_cell.angle_alpha   90.00
_cell.angle_beta   90.00
_cell.angle_gamma   90.00
#
_symmetry.space_group_name_H-M   'P 1'
#
loop_
_entity.id
_entity.type
_entity.pdbx_description
1 polymer ?
#
loop_
_entity_poly.entity_id
_entity_poly.type
_entity_poly.pdbx_seq_one_letter_code
_entity_poly.pdbx_strand_id
1 'polypeptide(L)'
;RRHQGVDLPLPTGTPINVAFDGRIRYSSYVKGYGNLVIVRHENGLETFYGHLSKRLAEPGQWVRAGDVIGLGGSTGRSSGPHLHFETRYKGYAFDPQWIVDFEKGELRKNVFVLRRSYLDPSSRYVPESIDEEEEIYATDEKIIEEEKRIAAEKAAEKWHTVRSGETISGI
;
A
#
# COMPACT_ATOMS: atom_id res chain seq x y z
N ARG A 1 11.98 -4.02 -19.73
CA ARG A 1 10.80 -3.38 -19.15
C ARG A 1 10.84 -3.49 -17.64
N ARG A 2 10.64 -2.37 -16.98
CA ARG A 2 10.57 -2.34 -15.52
C ARG A 2 9.17 -2.73 -15.06
N HIS A 3 9.12 -3.53 -14.00
CA HIS A 3 7.87 -3.86 -13.35
C HIS A 3 7.43 -2.71 -12.45
N GLN A 4 6.21 -2.23 -12.65
CA GLN A 4 5.63 -1.24 -11.75
C GLN A 4 5.09 -1.89 -10.48
N GLY A 5 4.85 -3.19 -10.52
CA GLY A 5 4.34 -3.93 -9.39
C GLY A 5 4.50 -5.42 -9.53
N VAL A 6 3.89 -6.16 -8.63
CA VAL A 6 3.82 -7.62 -8.66
C VAL A 6 2.37 -8.08 -8.71
N ASP A 7 2.13 -9.18 -9.39
CA ASP A 7 0.82 -9.81 -9.46
C ASP A 7 0.83 -11.09 -8.64
N LEU A 8 -0.08 -11.16 -7.67
CA LEU A 8 -0.17 -12.26 -6.73
C LEU A 8 -1.48 -13.01 -6.98
N PRO A 9 -1.45 -14.18 -7.61
CA PRO A 9 -2.66 -14.97 -7.84
C PRO A 9 -3.34 -15.33 -6.53
N LEU A 10 -4.65 -15.12 -6.47
CA LEU A 10 -5.46 -15.48 -5.32
C LEU A 10 -6.93 -15.58 -5.72
N PRO A 11 -7.73 -16.38 -5.00
CA PRO A 11 -9.16 -16.47 -5.29
C PRO A 11 -9.89 -15.16 -5.04
N THR A 12 -10.92 -14.90 -5.83
CA THR A 12 -11.84 -13.80 -5.59
C THR A 12 -12.44 -13.91 -4.19
N GLY A 13 -12.48 -12.81 -3.47
CA GLY A 13 -12.98 -12.76 -2.09
C GLY A 13 -11.91 -12.96 -1.03
N THR A 14 -10.67 -13.24 -1.41
CA THR A 14 -9.57 -13.33 -0.45
C THR A 14 -9.36 -11.98 0.25
N PRO A 15 -9.34 -11.94 1.59
CA PRO A 15 -9.05 -10.70 2.30
C PRO A 15 -7.68 -10.14 1.93
N ILE A 16 -7.63 -8.87 1.64
CA ILE A 16 -6.40 -8.16 1.33
C ILE A 16 -6.03 -7.29 2.52
N ASN A 17 -4.87 -7.56 3.09
CA ASN A 17 -4.38 -6.90 4.28
C ASN A 17 -3.34 -5.85 3.92
N VAL A 18 -3.44 -4.69 4.56
CA VAL A 18 -2.45 -3.64 4.34
C VAL A 18 -1.07 -4.08 4.82
N ALA A 19 -0.06 -3.75 4.03
CA ALA A 19 1.32 -4.22 4.28
C ALA A 19 1.97 -3.52 5.48
N PHE A 20 1.71 -2.23 5.66
CA PHE A 20 2.31 -1.40 6.70
C PHE A 20 1.28 -0.45 7.27
N ASP A 21 1.54 0.08 8.46
CA ASP A 21 0.72 1.14 9.03
C ASP A 21 0.67 2.34 8.10
N GLY A 22 -0.47 2.98 8.05
CA GLY A 22 -0.63 4.16 7.23
C GLY A 22 -2.02 4.73 7.25
N ARG A 23 -2.27 5.58 6.27
CA ARG A 23 -3.55 6.23 6.07
C ARG A 23 -4.04 5.94 4.66
N ILE A 24 -5.32 5.61 4.54
CA ILE A 24 -5.93 5.44 3.22
C ILE A 24 -5.94 6.79 2.52
N ARG A 25 -5.24 6.87 1.41
CA ARG A 25 -5.17 8.09 0.61
C ARG A 25 -6.21 8.10 -0.50
N TYR A 26 -6.50 6.93 -1.04
CA TYR A 26 -7.37 6.82 -2.20
C TYR A 26 -8.13 5.50 -2.14
N SER A 27 -9.40 5.53 -2.49
CA SER A 27 -10.23 4.33 -2.60
C SER A 27 -11.32 4.58 -3.63
N SER A 28 -11.14 4.08 -4.84
CA SER A 28 -12.08 4.29 -5.93
C SER A 28 -11.88 3.27 -7.05
N TYR A 29 -12.81 3.26 -8.00
CA TYR A 29 -12.65 2.50 -9.24
C TYR A 29 -11.88 3.38 -10.24
N VAL A 30 -10.83 2.81 -10.81
CA VAL A 30 -9.97 3.49 -11.78
C VAL A 30 -9.83 2.63 -13.02
N LYS A 31 -9.92 3.22 -14.18
CA LYS A 31 -9.69 2.51 -15.43
C LYS A 31 -8.31 1.86 -15.41
N GLY A 32 -8.25 0.59 -15.74
CA GLY A 32 -7.01 -0.21 -15.68
C GLY A 32 -6.86 -0.94 -14.36
N TYR A 33 -6.71 -0.24 -13.26
CA TYR A 33 -6.58 -0.86 -11.94
C TYR A 33 -7.87 -1.53 -11.44
N GLY A 34 -9.04 -1.09 -11.90
CA GLY A 34 -10.30 -1.50 -11.31
C GLY A 34 -10.49 -0.86 -9.94
N ASN A 35 -11.01 -1.61 -9.00
CA ASN A 35 -11.10 -1.14 -7.62
C ASN A 35 -9.70 -1.06 -7.02
N LEU A 36 -9.30 0.17 -6.68
CA LEU A 36 -7.96 0.50 -6.20
C LEU A 36 -8.01 1.14 -4.84
N VAL A 37 -7.19 0.65 -3.92
CA VAL A 37 -6.90 1.30 -2.65
C VAL A 37 -5.43 1.69 -2.64
N ILE A 38 -5.15 2.92 -2.24
CA ILE A 38 -3.78 3.40 -2.04
C ILE A 38 -3.62 3.79 -0.57
N VAL A 39 -2.60 3.25 0.04
CA VAL A 39 -2.26 3.54 1.43
C VAL A 39 -0.96 4.31 1.46
N ARG A 40 -0.96 5.44 2.17
CA ARG A 40 0.23 6.24 2.38
C ARG A 40 0.85 5.89 3.72
N HIS A 41 2.11 5.53 3.67
CA HIS A 41 2.90 5.15 4.83
C HIS A 41 3.84 6.27 5.23
N GLU A 42 4.66 5.99 6.22
CA GLU A 42 5.69 6.90 6.68
C GLU A 42 6.68 7.25 5.56
N ASN A 43 7.21 8.47 5.59
CA ASN A 43 8.24 8.94 4.67
C ASN A 43 7.84 9.00 3.19
N GLY A 44 6.54 9.07 2.90
CA GLY A 44 6.06 9.19 1.52
C GLY A 44 5.98 7.89 0.74
N LEU A 45 6.24 6.76 1.37
CA LEU A 45 6.01 5.45 0.77
C LEU A 45 4.51 5.23 0.58
N GLU A 46 4.12 4.70 -0.56
CA GLU A 46 2.73 4.31 -0.82
C GLU A 46 2.67 2.89 -1.33
N THR A 47 1.61 2.19 -0.95
CA THR A 47 1.31 0.85 -1.47
C THR A 47 -0.04 0.87 -2.18
N PHE A 48 -0.09 0.21 -3.33
CA PHE A 48 -1.27 0.14 -4.19
C PHE A 48 -1.81 -1.29 -4.18
N TYR A 49 -3.14 -1.40 -4.08
CA TYR A 49 -3.86 -2.67 -4.06
C TYR A 49 -4.93 -2.61 -5.13
N GLY A 50 -4.66 -3.23 -6.28
CA GLY A 50 -5.51 -3.15 -7.46
C GLY A 50 -6.29 -4.42 -7.75
N HIS A 51 -7.24 -4.30 -8.68
CA HIS A 51 -8.15 -5.35 -9.15
C HIS A 51 -9.04 -5.95 -8.06
N LEU A 52 -9.30 -5.19 -6.99
CA LEU A 52 -10.13 -5.67 -5.89
C LEU A 52 -11.57 -5.91 -6.35
N SER A 53 -12.21 -6.95 -5.83
CA SER A 53 -13.64 -7.16 -6.02
C SER A 53 -14.47 -6.19 -5.19
N LYS A 54 -13.95 -5.83 -4.01
CA LYS A 54 -14.60 -4.90 -3.10
C LYS A 54 -13.56 -4.10 -2.34
N ARG A 55 -13.82 -2.82 -2.20
CA ARG A 55 -13.02 -1.92 -1.35
C ARG A 55 -13.70 -1.83 0.01
N LEU A 56 -12.92 -2.02 1.08
CA LEU A 56 -13.41 -1.97 2.46
C LEU A 56 -12.74 -0.84 3.25
N ALA A 57 -12.14 0.09 2.54
CA ALA A 57 -11.39 1.19 3.12
C ALA A 57 -11.90 2.52 2.57
N GLU A 58 -11.91 3.53 3.44
CA GLU A 58 -12.34 4.88 3.11
C GLU A 58 -11.16 5.84 3.16
N PRO A 59 -11.07 6.83 2.24
CA PRO A 59 -10.05 7.85 2.32
C PRO A 59 -10.02 8.54 3.68
N GLY A 60 -8.82 8.76 4.19
CA GLY A 60 -8.63 9.36 5.51
C GLY A 60 -8.59 8.38 6.67
N GLN A 61 -9.01 7.15 6.47
CA GLN A 61 -8.99 6.12 7.50
C GLN A 61 -7.56 5.72 7.85
N TRP A 62 -7.26 5.65 9.14
CA TRP A 62 -5.99 5.12 9.63
C TRP A 62 -6.05 3.61 9.72
N VAL A 63 -5.00 2.94 9.26
CA VAL A 63 -4.91 1.48 9.25
C VAL A 63 -3.58 1.03 9.82
N ARG A 64 -3.60 -0.15 10.40
CA ARG A 64 -2.39 -0.84 10.90
C ARG A 64 -2.04 -2.00 9.98
N ALA A 65 -0.77 -2.33 9.92
CA ALA A 65 -0.32 -3.51 9.20
C ALA A 65 -1.19 -4.72 9.56
N GLY A 66 -1.69 -5.40 8.56
CA GLY A 66 -2.58 -6.54 8.73
C GLY A 66 -4.08 -6.23 8.70
N ASP A 67 -4.48 -4.97 8.78
CA ASP A 67 -5.91 -4.63 8.64
C ASP A 67 -6.42 -4.97 7.25
N VAL A 68 -7.65 -5.49 7.18
CA VAL A 68 -8.30 -5.80 5.90
C VAL A 68 -8.80 -4.52 5.26
N ILE A 69 -8.37 -4.26 4.04
CA ILE A 69 -8.73 -3.04 3.29
C ILE A 69 -9.54 -3.32 2.03
N GLY A 70 -9.72 -4.58 1.70
CA GLY A 70 -10.50 -4.99 0.54
C GLY A 70 -10.51 -6.49 0.35
N LEU A 71 -11.18 -6.92 -0.69
CA LEU A 71 -11.25 -8.32 -1.10
C LEU A 71 -10.66 -8.48 -2.49
N GLY A 72 -9.90 -9.53 -2.69
CA GLY A 72 -9.28 -9.85 -3.97
C GLY A 72 -10.32 -10.09 -5.06
N GLY A 73 -9.93 -9.84 -6.31
CA GLY A 73 -10.80 -10.02 -7.44
C GLY A 73 -10.08 -9.89 -8.77
N SER A 74 -10.82 -9.48 -9.78
CA SER A 74 -10.32 -9.35 -11.15
C SER A 74 -10.94 -8.14 -11.86
N THR A 75 -11.22 -7.07 -11.13
CA THR A 75 -11.81 -5.86 -11.70
C THR A 75 -10.79 -5.06 -12.49
N GLY A 76 -11.28 -4.23 -13.40
CA GLY A 76 -10.43 -3.45 -14.28
C GLY A 76 -9.79 -4.30 -15.36
N ARG A 77 -8.59 -3.95 -15.76
CA ARG A 77 -7.84 -4.67 -16.79
C ARG A 77 -7.11 -5.87 -16.20
N SER A 78 -7.81 -6.99 -16.13
CA SER A 78 -7.31 -8.20 -15.50
C SER A 78 -7.82 -9.43 -16.25
N SER A 79 -6.95 -10.41 -16.45
CA SER A 79 -7.28 -11.67 -17.11
C SER A 79 -7.68 -12.78 -16.15
N GLY A 80 -7.63 -12.54 -14.87
CA GLY A 80 -7.99 -13.50 -13.83
C GLY A 80 -7.76 -12.97 -12.43
N PRO A 81 -8.30 -13.65 -11.41
CA PRO A 81 -8.19 -13.19 -10.04
C PRO A 81 -6.74 -13.11 -9.55
N HIS A 82 -6.34 -11.92 -9.16
CA HIS A 82 -5.02 -11.67 -8.57
C HIS A 82 -5.02 -10.31 -7.87
N LEU A 83 -4.10 -10.15 -6.95
CA LEU A 83 -3.81 -8.83 -6.39
C LEU A 83 -2.68 -8.22 -7.21
N HIS A 84 -2.90 -7.00 -7.70
CA HIS A 84 -1.83 -6.19 -8.24
C HIS A 84 -1.32 -5.28 -7.13
N PHE A 85 -0.10 -5.50 -6.70
CA PHE A 85 0.53 -4.79 -5.60
C PHE A 85 1.69 -3.94 -6.10
N GLU A 86 1.67 -2.65 -5.76
CA GLU A 86 2.75 -1.72 -6.12
C GLU A 86 3.30 -1.05 -4.88
N THR A 87 4.58 -0.72 -4.95
CA THR A 87 5.22 0.20 -4.02
C THR A 87 5.65 1.44 -4.79
N ARG A 88 5.35 2.60 -4.24
CA ARG A 88 5.68 3.89 -4.86
C ARG A 88 6.23 4.86 -3.85
N TYR A 89 7.08 5.76 -4.36
CA TYR A 89 7.57 6.90 -3.59
C TYR A 89 7.29 8.16 -4.41
N LYS A 90 6.50 9.07 -3.83
CA LYS A 90 6.07 10.30 -4.52
C LYS A 90 5.49 10.03 -5.91
N GLY A 91 4.76 8.94 -6.05
CA GLY A 91 4.12 8.54 -7.29
C GLY A 91 4.98 7.72 -8.24
N TYR A 92 6.27 7.56 -7.97
CA TYR A 92 7.18 6.77 -8.80
C TYR A 92 7.27 5.35 -8.29
N ALA A 93 7.03 4.39 -9.17
CA ALA A 93 7.08 2.99 -8.84
C ALA A 93 8.52 2.48 -8.67
N PHE A 94 8.67 1.55 -7.75
CA PHE A 94 9.87 0.73 -7.64
C PHE A 94 9.46 -0.71 -7.38
N ASP A 95 10.38 -1.65 -7.59
CA ASP A 95 10.07 -3.06 -7.46
C ASP A 95 9.75 -3.44 -6.01
N PRO A 96 8.54 -3.93 -5.71
CA PRO A 96 8.17 -4.33 -4.35
C PRO A 96 9.06 -5.43 -3.77
N GLN A 97 9.68 -6.23 -4.62
CA GLN A 97 10.56 -7.30 -4.19
C GLN A 97 11.82 -6.80 -3.47
N TRP A 98 12.14 -5.51 -3.61
CA TRP A 98 13.24 -4.91 -2.86
C TRP A 98 13.00 -4.92 -1.35
N ILE A 99 11.75 -4.84 -0.91
CA ILE A 99 11.39 -4.78 0.51
C ILE A 99 10.62 -5.99 1.01
N VAL A 100 9.94 -6.72 0.13
CA VAL A 100 9.11 -7.86 0.50
C VAL A 100 9.58 -9.12 -0.20
N ASP A 101 9.76 -10.18 0.58
CA ASP A 101 9.94 -11.52 0.04
C ASP A 101 8.56 -12.17 -0.05
N PHE A 102 7.99 -12.19 -1.25
CA PHE A 102 6.64 -12.70 -1.46
C PHE A 102 6.53 -14.22 -1.34
N GLU A 103 7.62 -14.94 -1.51
CA GLU A 103 7.63 -16.39 -1.28
C GLU A 103 7.48 -16.72 0.19
N LYS A 104 8.14 -15.95 1.04
CA LYS A 104 8.09 -16.13 2.49
C LYS A 104 7.00 -15.29 3.17
N GLY A 105 6.47 -14.27 2.47
CA GLY A 105 5.53 -13.33 3.06
C GLY A 105 6.15 -12.45 4.14
N GLU A 106 7.43 -12.15 4.02
CA GLU A 106 8.21 -11.43 5.02
C GLU A 106 8.89 -10.20 4.43
N LEU A 107 9.21 -9.23 5.28
CA LEU A 107 10.09 -8.14 4.91
C LEU A 107 11.52 -8.68 4.71
N ARG A 108 12.18 -8.20 3.67
CA ARG A 108 13.58 -8.57 3.41
C ARG A 108 14.53 -7.97 4.42
N LYS A 109 14.20 -6.75 4.88
CA LYS A 109 15.04 -5.99 5.82
C LYS A 109 14.16 -5.20 6.77
N ASN A 110 14.65 -4.99 7.97
CA ASN A 110 13.99 -4.09 8.93
C ASN A 110 14.12 -2.63 8.52
N VAL A 111 15.21 -2.31 7.82
CA VAL A 111 15.45 -0.96 7.28
C VAL A 111 15.75 -1.09 5.80
N PHE A 112 15.04 -0.31 5.01
CA PHE A 112 15.25 -0.22 3.57
C PHE A 112 15.65 1.19 3.20
N VAL A 113 16.77 1.33 2.49
CA VAL A 113 17.22 2.62 1.97
C VAL A 113 16.79 2.72 0.51
N LEU A 114 15.82 3.58 0.25
CA LEU A 114 15.35 3.82 -1.11
C LEU A 114 16.31 4.77 -1.82
N ARG A 115 16.84 4.32 -2.94
CA ARG A 115 17.69 5.12 -3.79
C ARG A 115 16.92 5.61 -5.00
N ARG A 116 17.26 6.81 -5.47
CA ARG A 116 16.63 7.38 -6.67
C ARG A 116 16.70 6.45 -7.88
N SER A 117 17.80 5.72 -8.02
CA SER A 117 17.98 4.77 -9.11
C SER A 117 17.02 3.59 -9.10
N TYR A 118 16.34 3.32 -7.98
CA TYR A 118 15.36 2.26 -7.88
C TYR A 118 14.01 2.66 -8.48
N LEU A 119 13.76 3.96 -8.60
CA LEU A 119 12.50 4.48 -9.10
C LEU A 119 12.45 4.43 -10.63
N ASP A 120 11.29 4.04 -11.16
CA ASP A 120 11.04 4.14 -12.60
C ASP A 120 10.59 5.56 -12.93
N PRO A 121 11.42 6.34 -13.63
CA PRO A 121 11.10 7.75 -13.90
C PRO A 121 9.89 7.94 -14.82
N SER A 122 9.50 6.92 -15.57
CA SER A 122 8.33 6.97 -16.45
C SER A 122 7.04 6.57 -15.79
N SER A 123 7.10 6.12 -14.52
CA SER A 123 5.96 5.49 -13.85
C SER A 123 5.10 6.43 -13.03
N ARG A 124 5.46 7.72 -12.95
CA ARG A 124 4.79 8.62 -12.03
C ARG A 124 3.27 8.62 -12.24
N TYR A 125 2.56 8.29 -11.18
CA TYR A 125 1.12 8.23 -11.16
C TYR A 125 0.61 8.67 -9.80
N VAL A 126 -0.13 9.75 -9.77
CA VAL A 126 -0.76 10.27 -8.56
C VAL A 126 -2.22 10.50 -8.92
N PRO A 127 -3.11 9.56 -8.64
CA PRO A 127 -4.52 9.76 -8.91
C PRO A 127 -5.07 10.91 -8.07
N GLU A 128 -5.75 11.81 -8.72
CA GLU A 128 -6.43 12.90 -8.03
C GLU A 128 -7.67 12.36 -7.34
N SER A 129 -7.76 12.61 -6.08
CA SER A 129 -8.98 12.40 -5.35
C SER A 129 -9.54 13.76 -5.00
N ILE A 130 -10.80 13.93 -5.36
CA ILE A 130 -11.48 15.21 -5.48
C ILE A 130 -11.43 16.06 -4.20
N ASP A 131 -11.37 15.42 -3.05
CA ASP A 131 -11.46 16.12 -1.78
C ASP A 131 -10.17 16.11 -0.98
N GLU A 132 -9.12 15.55 -1.54
CA GLU A 132 -7.98 15.13 -0.74
C GLU A 132 -6.66 15.73 -1.15
N GLU A 133 -6.55 16.29 -2.35
CA GLU A 133 -5.27 16.84 -2.78
C GLU A 133 -4.83 17.97 -1.86
N GLU A 134 -5.77 18.82 -1.52
CA GLU A 134 -5.54 19.89 -0.56
C GLU A 134 -5.35 19.31 0.84
N GLU A 135 -6.13 18.30 1.21
CA GLU A 135 -6.04 17.66 2.51
C GLU A 135 -4.77 16.84 2.67
N ILE A 136 -4.36 16.13 1.65
CA ILE A 136 -3.13 15.32 1.68
C ILE A 136 -1.90 16.20 1.86
N TYR A 137 -1.82 17.31 1.15
CA TYR A 137 -0.66 18.18 1.20
C TYR A 137 -0.73 19.24 2.31
N ALA A 138 -1.92 19.74 2.60
CA ALA A 138 -2.12 20.72 3.66
C ALA A 138 -2.07 20.13 5.07
N THR A 139 -2.16 18.80 5.17
CA THR A 139 -2.22 18.09 6.46
C THR A 139 -1.05 17.17 6.73
N ASP A 140 0.07 17.37 6.04
CA ASP A 140 1.28 16.58 6.31
C ASP A 140 1.66 16.62 7.79
N GLU A 141 1.48 17.77 8.47
CA GLU A 141 1.72 17.89 9.89
C GLU A 141 0.78 17.00 10.71
N LYS A 142 -0.51 16.93 10.33
CA LYS A 142 -1.48 16.05 11.00
C LYS A 142 -1.15 14.59 10.77
N ILE A 143 -0.69 14.25 9.58
CA ILE A 143 -0.26 12.88 9.26
C ILE A 143 0.92 12.49 10.16
N ILE A 144 1.90 13.37 10.28
CA ILE A 144 3.07 13.14 11.14
C ILE A 144 2.66 12.97 12.60
N GLU A 145 1.76 13.82 13.09
CA GLU A 145 1.26 13.71 14.46
C GLU A 145 0.55 12.37 14.70
N GLU A 146 -0.29 11.96 13.75
CA GLU A 146 -1.03 10.72 13.86
C GLU A 146 -0.11 9.50 13.79
N GLU A 147 0.89 9.54 12.92
CA GLU A 147 1.92 8.50 12.85
C GLU A 147 2.68 8.38 14.17
N LYS A 148 3.02 9.52 14.81
CA LYS A 148 3.65 9.53 16.12
C LYS A 148 2.74 8.94 17.20
N ARG A 149 1.44 9.24 17.16
CA ARG A 149 0.47 8.68 18.09
C ARG A 149 0.38 7.18 17.93
N ILE A 150 0.30 6.68 16.71
CA ILE A 150 0.26 5.25 16.42
C ILE A 150 1.53 4.57 16.91
N ALA A 151 2.68 5.16 16.64
CA ALA A 151 3.96 4.64 17.12
C ALA A 151 4.04 4.58 18.64
N ALA A 152 3.51 5.60 19.33
CA ALA A 152 3.44 5.64 20.78
C ALA A 152 2.51 4.55 21.34
N GLU A 153 1.35 4.34 20.71
CA GLU A 153 0.44 3.25 21.08
C GLU A 153 1.08 1.88 20.92
N LYS A 154 1.79 1.68 19.84
CA LYS A 154 2.50 0.43 19.59
C LYS A 154 3.59 0.17 20.61
N ALA A 155 4.34 1.20 20.97
CA ALA A 155 5.36 1.08 22.01
C ALA A 155 4.73 0.73 23.37
N ALA A 156 3.58 1.33 23.70
CA ALA A 156 2.84 1.04 24.93
C ALA A 156 2.29 -0.38 24.97
N GLU A 157 1.89 -0.92 23.83
CA GLU A 157 1.38 -2.29 23.69
C GLU A 157 2.50 -3.30 23.51
N LYS A 158 3.75 -2.85 23.49
CA LYS A 158 4.93 -3.66 23.13
C LYS A 158 4.86 -4.22 21.72
N TRP A 159 4.09 -3.57 20.86
CA TRP A 159 4.04 -3.90 19.46
C TRP A 159 5.17 -3.22 18.72
N HIS A 160 5.45 -3.74 17.59
CA HIS A 160 6.43 -3.17 16.66
C HIS A 160 5.80 -3.05 15.27
N THR A 161 6.36 -2.20 14.45
CA THR A 161 5.97 -2.12 13.05
C THR A 161 6.30 -3.42 12.32
N VAL A 162 5.73 -3.62 11.13
CA VAL A 162 6.08 -4.77 10.29
C VAL A 162 7.57 -4.78 10.05
N ARG A 163 8.19 -5.92 10.25
CA ARG A 163 9.62 -6.10 10.12
C ARG A 163 9.96 -7.55 9.78
N SER A 164 11.24 -7.82 9.56
CA SER A 164 11.72 -9.15 9.21
C SER A 164 11.18 -10.22 10.18
N GLY A 165 10.65 -11.28 9.63
CA GLY A 165 10.03 -12.37 10.37
C GLY A 165 8.53 -12.25 10.56
N GLU A 166 7.94 -11.10 10.26
CA GLU A 166 6.49 -10.94 10.29
C GLU A 166 5.91 -11.17 8.91
N THR A 167 4.80 -11.91 8.86
CA THR A 167 4.13 -12.17 7.60
C THR A 167 3.27 -10.98 7.20
N ILE A 168 3.20 -10.74 5.89
CA ILE A 168 2.22 -9.83 5.30
C ILE A 168 1.04 -10.71 4.92
N SER A 169 0.15 -10.92 5.86
CA SER A 169 -0.97 -11.85 5.69
C SER A 169 -1.93 -11.40 4.62
N GLY A 170 -2.42 -12.35 3.82
CA GLY A 170 -3.41 -12.09 2.78
C GLY A 170 -2.86 -11.51 1.49
N ILE A 171 -1.59 -11.29 1.41
CA ILE A 171 -0.94 -10.87 0.17
C ILE A 171 -0.31 -12.04 -0.53
#